data_40a47f855087fe405e1b117b452f42b4
#
_entry.id   40a47f855087fe405e1b117b452f42b4
#
_cell.length_a   1.000
_cell.length_b   1.000
_cell.length_c   1.000
_cell.angle_alpha   90.00
_cell.angle_beta   90.00
_cell.angle_gamma   90.00
#
_symmetry.space_group_name_H-M   'P 1'
#
loop_
_entity.id
_entity.type
_entity.pdbx_description
1 polymer ?
#
loop_
_entity_poly.entity_id
_entity_poly.type
_entity_poly.pdbx_seq_one_letter_code
_entity_poly.pdbx_strand_id
1 'polypeptide(L)' 'MTIARVSEISATSQTSFDDAVAKGIERASKTLRNVQSAWIKESRVKVEDGKVAHYQVNMMVTFVLDD' A
#
# COMPACT_ATOMS: atom_id res chain seq x y z
N MET A 1 -15.08 -22.25 -2.53
CA MET A 1 -14.32 -21.64 -1.41
C MET A 1 -13.16 -20.84 -1.98
N THR A 2 -12.89 -19.70 -1.38
CA THR A 2 -11.82 -18.82 -1.82
C THR A 2 -10.71 -18.79 -0.77
N ILE A 3 -9.48 -18.99 -1.20
CA ILE A 3 -8.32 -18.86 -0.32
C ILE A 3 -7.54 -17.62 -0.77
N ALA A 4 -7.22 -16.78 0.17
CA ALA A 4 -6.49 -15.55 -0.10
C ALA A 4 -5.29 -15.42 0.83
N ARG A 5 -4.32 -14.65 0.38
CA ARG A 5 -3.18 -14.25 1.21
C ARG A 5 -3.21 -12.76 1.40
N VAL A 6 -2.58 -12.34 2.48
CA VAL A 6 -2.45 -10.93 2.80
C VAL A 6 -0.97 -10.63 2.97
N SER A 7 -0.49 -9.62 2.26
CA SER A 7 0.89 -9.16 2.38
C SER A 7 0.91 -7.71 2.83
N GLU A 8 1.84 -7.38 3.70
CA GLU A 8 2.01 -6.00 4.15
C GLU A 8 3.03 -5.32 3.25
N ILE A 9 2.66 -4.13 2.75
CA ILE A 9 3.58 -3.31 1.97
C ILE A 9 3.58 -1.89 2.53
N SER A 10 4.69 -1.19 2.28
CA SER A 10 4.86 0.19 2.69
C SER A 10 5.13 1.03 1.45
N ALA A 11 4.41 2.13 1.30
CA ALA A 11 4.57 3.02 0.17
C ALA A 11 4.72 4.46 0.66
N THR A 12 5.57 5.22 -0.01
CA THR A 12 5.78 6.63 0.29
C THR A 12 5.51 7.48 -0.94
N SER A 13 5.10 8.72 -0.69
CA SER A 13 4.87 9.69 -1.75
C SER A 13 5.22 11.07 -1.22
N GLN A 14 5.78 11.90 -2.08
CA GLN A 14 6.01 13.31 -1.75
C GLN A 14 4.76 14.16 -2.00
N THR A 15 3.73 13.57 -2.58
CA THR A 15 2.53 14.28 -3.03
C THR A 15 1.37 14.19 -2.04
N SER A 16 0.98 12.96 -1.66
CA SER A 16 -0.19 12.75 -0.80
C SER A 16 -0.28 11.31 -0.35
N PHE A 17 -1.15 11.06 0.65
CA PHE A 17 -1.48 9.69 1.05
C PHE A 17 -2.17 8.93 -0.09
N ASP A 18 -3.08 9.59 -0.79
CA ASP A 18 -3.79 8.95 -1.91
C ASP A 18 -2.82 8.50 -2.99
N ASP A 19 -1.82 9.33 -3.29
CA ASP A 19 -0.80 8.98 -4.27
C ASP A 19 0.03 7.79 -3.81
N ALA A 20 0.39 7.75 -2.51
CA ALA A 20 1.13 6.62 -1.95
C ALA A 20 0.34 5.32 -2.09
N VAL A 21 -0.96 5.36 -1.79
CA VAL A 21 -1.83 4.18 -1.92
C VAL A 21 -1.90 3.73 -3.37
N ALA A 22 -2.18 4.65 -4.28
CA ALA A 22 -2.32 4.30 -5.70
C ALA A 22 -1.06 3.68 -6.27
N LYS A 23 0.09 4.28 -5.99
CA LYS A 23 1.38 3.77 -6.48
C LYS A 23 1.75 2.46 -5.83
N GLY A 24 1.45 2.30 -4.54
CA GLY A 24 1.69 1.06 -3.83
C GLY A 24 0.91 -0.09 -4.42
N ILE A 25 -0.37 0.10 -4.68
CA ILE A 25 -1.23 -0.92 -5.29
C ILE A 25 -0.77 -1.23 -6.72
N GLU A 26 -0.43 -0.21 -7.50
CA GLU A 26 0.08 -0.41 -8.86
C GLU A 26 1.34 -1.28 -8.86
N ARG A 27 2.28 -0.97 -7.96
CA ARG A 27 3.52 -1.74 -7.88
C ARG A 27 3.27 -3.17 -7.40
N ALA A 28 2.41 -3.34 -6.39
CA ALA A 28 2.08 -4.66 -5.87
C ALA A 28 1.44 -5.52 -6.94
N SER A 29 0.58 -4.92 -7.78
CA SER A 29 -0.12 -5.64 -8.83
C SER A 29 0.79 -6.14 -9.94
N LYS A 30 2.03 -5.66 -10.01
CA LYS A 30 3.02 -6.15 -10.98
C LYS A 30 3.61 -7.50 -10.57
N THR A 31 3.64 -7.79 -9.27
CA THR A 31 4.25 -9.01 -8.75
C THR A 31 3.26 -9.96 -8.11
N LEU A 32 2.12 -9.45 -7.64
CA LEU A 32 1.08 -10.26 -7.02
C LEU A 32 -0.08 -10.43 -8.00
N ARG A 33 -0.51 -11.67 -8.20
CA ARG A 33 -1.65 -11.96 -9.07
C ARG A 33 -2.94 -11.87 -8.28
N ASN A 34 -4.00 -11.40 -8.93
CA ASN A 34 -5.35 -11.39 -8.37
C ASN A 34 -5.46 -10.52 -7.12
N VAL A 35 -4.84 -9.34 -7.14
CA VAL A 35 -5.02 -8.36 -6.08
C VAL A 35 -6.47 -7.90 -6.07
N GLN A 36 -7.16 -8.06 -4.95
CA GLN A 36 -8.59 -7.80 -4.84
C GLN A 36 -8.92 -6.60 -3.97
N SER A 37 -8.16 -6.40 -2.91
CA SER A 37 -8.46 -5.33 -1.97
C SER A 37 -7.23 -5.02 -1.14
N ALA A 38 -7.31 -3.91 -0.44
CA ALA A 38 -6.27 -3.51 0.50
C ALA A 38 -6.91 -2.66 1.58
N TRP A 39 -6.30 -2.64 2.77
CA TRP A 39 -6.72 -1.69 3.79
C TRP A 39 -5.48 -1.02 4.38
N ILE A 40 -5.67 0.19 4.87
CA ILE A 40 -4.59 0.95 5.47
C ILE A 40 -4.41 0.49 6.92
N LYS A 41 -3.25 -0.03 7.22
CA LYS A 41 -2.90 -0.45 8.57
C LYS A 41 -2.51 0.77 9.40
N GLU A 42 -1.67 1.62 8.83
CA GLU A 42 -1.28 2.87 9.46
C GLU A 42 -0.79 3.86 8.42
N SER A 43 -0.85 5.12 8.77
CA SER A 43 -0.32 6.18 7.91
C SER A 43 0.45 7.14 8.78
N ARG A 44 1.52 7.71 8.21
CA ARG A 44 2.39 8.64 8.92
C ARG A 44 3.02 9.61 7.93
N VAL A 45 3.56 10.68 8.46
CA VAL A 45 4.32 11.63 7.66
C VAL A 45 5.73 11.72 8.23
N LYS A 46 6.69 11.96 7.34
CA LYS A 46 8.03 12.36 7.74
C LYS A 46 8.06 13.87 7.81
N VAL A 47 8.54 14.39 8.92
CA VAL A 47 8.63 15.84 9.12
C VAL A 47 10.10 16.26 9.11
N GLU A 48 10.42 17.26 8.31
CA GLU A 48 11.74 17.87 8.24
C GLU A 48 11.58 19.37 8.27
N ASP A 49 12.29 20.03 9.19
CA ASP A 49 12.26 21.49 9.35
C ASP A 49 10.84 22.04 9.49
N GLY A 50 9.99 21.32 10.25
CA GLY A 50 8.62 21.74 10.50
C GLY A 50 7.67 21.55 9.32
N LYS A 51 8.10 20.86 8.29
CA LYS A 51 7.29 20.63 7.08
C LYS A 51 7.20 19.15 6.78
N VAL A 52 6.11 18.75 6.12
CA VAL A 52 5.94 17.38 5.68
C VAL A 52 6.87 17.11 4.50
N ALA A 53 7.80 16.18 4.69
CA ALA A 53 8.75 15.79 3.64
C ALA A 53 8.14 14.72 2.73
N HIS A 54 7.48 13.74 3.33
CA HIS A 54 6.75 12.75 2.54
C HIS A 54 5.66 12.09 3.38
N TYR A 55 4.76 11.40 2.68
CA TYR A 55 3.63 10.68 3.22
C TYR A 55 3.91 9.19 3.10
N GLN A 56 3.66 8.43 4.15
CA GLN A 56 3.88 6.99 4.14
C GLN A 56 2.61 6.27 4.56
N VAL A 57 2.27 5.22 3.83
CA VAL A 57 1.18 4.32 4.21
C VAL A 57 1.73 2.90 4.32
N ASN A 58 1.32 2.20 5.38
CA ASN A 58 1.53 0.77 5.48
C ASN A 58 0.17 0.13 5.27
N MET A 59 0.09 -0.76 4.32
CA MET A 59 -1.19 -1.36 3.97
C MET A 59 -1.09 -2.86 3.81
N MET A 60 -2.22 -3.50 4.06
CA MET A 60 -2.35 -4.94 3.90
C MET A 60 -3.07 -5.19 2.59
N VAL A 61 -2.43 -5.91 1.69
CA VAL A 61 -2.96 -6.19 0.36
C VAL A 61 -3.44 -7.64 0.32
N THR A 62 -4.69 -7.82 -0.06
CA THR A 62 -5.32 -9.13 -0.17
C THR A 62 -5.30 -9.59 -1.62
N PHE A 63 -4.81 -10.78 -1.86
CA PHE A 63 -4.84 -11.37 -3.20
C PHE A 63 -5.28 -12.82 -3.13
N VAL A 64 -6.03 -13.24 -4.14
CA VAL A 64 -6.64 -14.56 -4.18
C VAL A 64 -5.67 -15.56 -4.79
N LEU A 65 -5.52 -16.71 -4.14
CA LEU A 65 -4.63 -17.75 -4.64
C LEU A 65 -5.31 -18.54 -5.74
N ASP A 66 -4.56 -18.85 -6.77
CA ASP A 66 -5.01 -19.77 -7.83
C ASP A 66 -4.88 -21.20 -7.29
N ASP A 67 -5.87 -22.01 -7.63
CA ASP A 67 -5.84 -23.42 -7.30
C ASP A 67 -5.06 -24.22 -8.34
#